data_a23ce72f5567f1edbafda6c3f515e637
#
_entry.id   a23ce72f5567f1edbafda6c3f515e637
#
_cell.length_a   1.000
_cell.length_b   1.000
_cell.length_c   1.000
_cell.angle_alpha   90.00
_cell.angle_beta   90.00
_cell.angle_gamma   90.00
#
_symmetry.space_group_name_H-M   'P 1'
#
loop_
_entity.id
_entity.type
_entity.pdbx_description
1 polymer ?
#
loop_
_entity_poly.entity_id
_entity_poly.type
_entity_poly.pdbx_seq_one_letter_code
_entity_poly.pdbx_strand_id
1 'polypeptide(L)'
;APMFPNVILVGLGNTLFYTVTSFVVGLLGGIVLALMRLSSFGPYRWLATAYVEFFRGVPALLVFLAFGYGVPFAFGVSWPIPVVVMVALGMVSAAYIAETLRAGLQAVPRGQMEAARSLGMPTWRAMVTIVIPQAFRIVLPPLTNEVILLTKDSSLVYVLGLAAHEYELTKFGRDGISALDAGMTPILVAGLFYLVITVPLSLLARRFEARSTKKGH
;
A
#
# COMPACT_ATOMS: atom_id res chain seq x y z
N ALA A 1 4.05 21.82 24.29
CA ALA A 1 4.70 20.77 25.09
C ALA A 1 3.77 19.63 25.52
N PRO A 2 2.50 19.81 25.97
CA PRO A 2 1.68 18.68 26.46
C PRO A 2 1.27 17.66 25.36
N MET A 3 1.29 18.02 24.09
CA MET A 3 0.95 17.10 22.99
C MET A 3 2.12 16.21 22.55
N PHE A 4 3.36 16.57 22.85
CA PHE A 4 4.53 15.94 22.25
C PHE A 4 4.66 14.43 22.54
N PRO A 5 4.47 13.91 23.75
CA PRO A 5 4.54 12.46 23.98
C PRO A 5 3.48 11.70 23.17
N ASN A 6 2.26 12.23 23.11
CA ASN A 6 1.14 11.59 22.41
C ASN A 6 1.27 11.65 20.89
N VAL A 7 1.81 12.73 20.32
CA VAL A 7 2.10 12.78 18.87
C VAL A 7 3.07 11.68 18.45
N ILE A 8 4.11 11.42 19.26
CA ILE A 8 5.08 10.38 18.97
C ILE A 8 4.51 8.99 19.27
N LEU A 9 3.97 8.77 20.46
CA LEU A 9 3.55 7.42 20.88
C LEU A 9 2.26 6.96 20.19
N VAL A 10 1.28 7.85 20.05
CA VAL A 10 -0.02 7.52 19.45
C VAL A 10 -0.04 7.87 17.97
N GLY A 11 0.25 9.11 17.60
CA GLY A 11 0.15 9.57 16.21
C GLY A 11 1.07 8.83 15.26
N LEU A 12 2.37 8.77 15.58
CA LEU A 12 3.35 8.03 14.78
C LEU A 12 3.08 6.53 14.83
N GLY A 13 2.76 5.99 16.01
CA GLY A 13 2.42 4.58 16.19
C GLY A 13 1.24 4.15 15.34
N ASN A 14 0.13 4.89 15.35
CA ASN A 14 -1.06 4.59 14.55
C ASN A 14 -0.79 4.78 13.05
N THR A 15 -0.07 5.83 12.65
CA THR A 15 0.33 6.01 11.24
C THR A 15 1.08 4.79 10.71
N LEU A 16 2.07 4.28 11.48
CA LEU A 16 2.81 3.07 11.11
C LEU A 16 1.93 1.83 11.15
N PHE A 17 1.09 1.68 12.17
CA PHE A 17 0.17 0.56 12.30
C PHE A 17 -0.81 0.49 11.12
N TYR A 18 -1.46 1.61 10.76
CA TYR A 18 -2.36 1.68 9.61
C TYR A 18 -1.63 1.39 8.29
N THR A 19 -0.43 1.93 8.12
CA THR A 19 0.40 1.67 6.93
C THR A 19 0.73 0.18 6.80
N VAL A 20 1.26 -0.44 7.85
CA VAL A 20 1.72 -1.83 7.82
C VAL A 20 0.55 -2.80 7.64
N THR A 21 -0.53 -2.63 8.39
CA THR A 21 -1.69 -3.52 8.31
C THR A 21 -2.37 -3.43 6.94
N SER A 22 -2.54 -2.22 6.39
CA SER A 22 -3.08 -2.02 5.05
C SER A 22 -2.16 -2.58 3.97
N PHE A 23 -0.84 -2.44 4.11
CA PHE A 23 0.12 -3.03 3.19
C PHE A 23 0.06 -4.56 3.18
N VAL A 24 -0.04 -5.19 4.35
CA VAL A 24 -0.16 -6.66 4.45
C VAL A 24 -1.43 -7.15 3.76
N VAL A 25 -2.57 -6.51 4.02
CA VAL A 25 -3.84 -6.86 3.34
C VAL A 25 -3.73 -6.61 1.83
N GLY A 26 -3.17 -5.45 1.44
CA GLY A 26 -2.94 -5.10 0.04
C GLY A 26 -2.00 -6.07 -0.66
N LEU A 27 -0.93 -6.51 -0.01
CA LEU A 27 0.02 -7.49 -0.57
C LEU A 27 -0.64 -8.86 -0.78
N LEU A 28 -1.36 -9.36 0.21
CA LEU A 28 -2.06 -10.64 0.10
C LEU A 28 -3.14 -10.59 -0.99
N GLY A 29 -3.98 -9.56 -1.00
CA GLY A 29 -4.99 -9.34 -2.03
C GLY A 29 -4.37 -9.13 -3.41
N GLY A 30 -3.29 -8.35 -3.50
CA GLY A 30 -2.56 -8.08 -4.73
C GLY A 30 -1.95 -9.33 -5.34
N ILE A 31 -1.40 -10.25 -4.53
CA ILE A 31 -0.90 -11.55 -5.01
C ILE A 31 -2.05 -12.37 -5.60
N VAL A 32 -3.18 -12.47 -4.91
CA VAL A 32 -4.36 -13.21 -5.40
C VAL A 32 -4.85 -12.62 -6.73
N LEU A 33 -5.03 -11.30 -6.80
CA LEU A 33 -5.46 -10.62 -8.02
C LEU A 33 -4.46 -10.77 -9.18
N ALA A 34 -3.16 -10.70 -8.91
CA ALA A 34 -2.13 -10.92 -9.91
C ALA A 34 -2.18 -12.35 -10.48
N LEU A 35 -2.33 -13.36 -9.61
CA LEU A 35 -2.50 -14.75 -10.03
C LEU A 35 -3.78 -14.96 -10.84
N MET A 36 -4.90 -14.36 -10.45
CA MET A 36 -6.15 -14.39 -11.20
C MET A 36 -5.98 -13.76 -12.59
N ARG A 37 -5.26 -12.64 -12.73
CA ARG A 37 -5.01 -11.97 -14.01
C ARG A 37 -4.07 -12.78 -14.93
N LEU A 38 -3.20 -13.59 -14.37
CA LEU A 38 -2.30 -14.49 -15.12
C LEU A 38 -2.93 -15.84 -15.45
N SER A 39 -4.11 -16.14 -14.89
CA SER A 39 -4.81 -17.41 -15.13
C SER A 39 -5.26 -17.55 -16.58
N SER A 40 -5.25 -18.78 -17.09
CA SER A 40 -5.87 -19.14 -18.38
C SER A 40 -7.40 -19.08 -18.36
N PHE A 41 -8.03 -19.15 -17.17
CA PHE A 41 -9.49 -19.11 -16.99
C PHE A 41 -10.03 -17.69 -17.11
N GLY A 42 -10.81 -17.44 -18.19
CA GLY A 42 -11.33 -16.12 -18.56
C GLY A 42 -12.07 -15.37 -17.46
N PRO A 43 -13.03 -16.00 -16.73
CA PRO A 43 -13.76 -15.35 -15.65
C PRO A 43 -12.88 -14.78 -14.53
N TYR A 44 -11.81 -15.48 -14.14
CA TYR A 44 -10.88 -14.97 -13.13
C TYR A 44 -10.13 -13.71 -13.61
N ARG A 45 -9.66 -13.74 -14.87
CA ARG A 45 -9.01 -12.56 -15.47
C ARG A 45 -9.95 -11.36 -15.52
N TRP A 46 -11.18 -11.59 -15.96
CA TRP A 46 -12.18 -10.51 -16.07
C TRP A 46 -12.49 -9.90 -14.70
N LEU A 47 -12.78 -10.74 -13.69
CA LEU A 47 -13.10 -10.27 -12.34
C LEU A 47 -11.93 -9.48 -11.72
N ALA A 48 -10.71 -10.02 -11.81
CA ALA A 48 -9.54 -9.34 -11.28
C ALA A 48 -9.22 -8.05 -12.04
N THR A 49 -9.45 -8.01 -13.36
CA THR A 49 -9.27 -6.79 -14.14
C THR A 49 -10.30 -5.74 -13.75
N ALA A 50 -11.59 -6.10 -13.63
CA ALA A 50 -12.64 -5.19 -13.20
C ALA A 50 -12.34 -4.59 -11.82
N TYR A 51 -11.89 -5.43 -10.86
CA TYR A 51 -11.45 -4.97 -9.54
C TYR A 51 -10.30 -3.96 -9.63
N VAL A 52 -9.25 -4.31 -10.34
CA VAL A 52 -8.04 -3.48 -10.44
C VAL A 52 -8.36 -2.13 -11.10
N GLU A 53 -9.09 -2.13 -12.22
CA GLU A 53 -9.47 -0.90 -12.90
C GLU A 53 -10.39 -0.02 -12.03
N PHE A 54 -11.33 -0.62 -11.30
CA PHE A 54 -12.22 0.11 -10.40
C PHE A 54 -11.43 0.81 -9.28
N PHE A 55 -10.61 0.07 -8.50
CA PHE A 55 -9.91 0.66 -7.36
C PHE A 55 -8.75 1.59 -7.76
N ARG A 56 -8.21 1.46 -8.96
CA ARG A 56 -7.24 2.43 -9.51
C ARG A 56 -7.90 3.66 -10.11
N GLY A 57 -9.16 3.58 -10.52
CA GLY A 57 -9.93 4.71 -11.05
C GLY A 57 -10.64 5.53 -10.00
N VAL A 58 -10.93 4.96 -8.82
CA VAL A 58 -11.65 5.64 -7.73
C VAL A 58 -10.64 6.27 -6.75
N PRO A 59 -10.82 7.57 -6.38
CA PRO A 59 -9.99 8.19 -5.36
C PRO A 59 -10.07 7.45 -4.01
N ALA A 60 -8.92 7.21 -3.37
CA ALA A 60 -8.86 6.51 -2.09
C ALA A 60 -9.77 7.12 -1.02
N LEU A 61 -9.90 8.46 -0.98
CA LEU A 61 -10.81 9.15 -0.07
C LEU A 61 -12.27 8.67 -0.21
N LEU A 62 -12.75 8.44 -1.43
CA LEU A 62 -14.13 7.96 -1.65
C LEU A 62 -14.30 6.52 -1.14
N VAL A 63 -13.26 5.69 -1.26
CA VAL A 63 -13.26 4.33 -0.69
C VAL A 63 -13.33 4.41 0.84
N PHE A 64 -12.58 5.32 1.47
CA PHE A 64 -12.67 5.57 2.92
C PHE A 64 -14.09 5.98 3.35
N LEU A 65 -14.68 6.94 2.66
CA LEU A 65 -16.05 7.40 2.97
C LEU A 65 -17.07 6.30 2.77
N ALA A 66 -16.92 5.48 1.74
CA ALA A 66 -17.81 4.34 1.49
C ALA A 66 -17.75 3.32 2.62
N PHE A 67 -16.54 2.92 3.06
CA PHE A 67 -16.38 1.92 4.13
C PHE A 67 -16.60 2.51 5.53
N GLY A 68 -16.25 3.77 5.76
CA GLY A 68 -16.41 4.40 7.07
C GLY A 68 -17.82 4.86 7.38
N TYR A 69 -18.58 5.27 6.37
CA TYR A 69 -19.94 5.80 6.53
C TYR A 69 -20.98 5.07 5.66
N GLY A 70 -20.66 4.83 4.39
CA GLY A 70 -21.63 4.26 3.44
C GLY A 70 -22.06 2.84 3.83
N VAL A 71 -21.13 1.94 4.08
CA VAL A 71 -21.41 0.55 4.48
C VAL A 71 -22.10 0.50 5.85
N PRO A 72 -21.63 1.19 6.92
CA PRO A 72 -22.35 1.29 8.18
C PRO A 72 -23.78 1.77 8.04
N PHE A 73 -23.99 2.81 7.26
CA PHE A 73 -25.33 3.37 7.03
C PHE A 73 -26.26 2.40 6.27
N ALA A 74 -25.75 1.75 5.22
CA ALA A 74 -26.55 0.87 4.37
C ALA A 74 -26.94 -0.46 5.05
N PHE A 75 -26.05 -1.00 5.91
CA PHE A 75 -26.22 -2.34 6.49
C PHE A 75 -26.41 -2.33 8.02
N GLY A 76 -26.43 -1.17 8.67
CA GLY A 76 -26.60 -1.06 10.12
C GLY A 76 -25.46 -1.67 10.93
N VAL A 77 -24.25 -1.78 10.35
CA VAL A 77 -23.06 -2.35 10.98
C VAL A 77 -22.09 -1.24 11.39
N SER A 78 -21.39 -1.42 12.52
CA SER A 78 -20.30 -0.52 12.90
C SER A 78 -19.01 -1.31 12.98
N TRP A 79 -17.97 -0.81 12.31
CA TRP A 79 -16.65 -1.41 12.36
C TRP A 79 -15.69 -0.51 13.14
N PRO A 80 -14.77 -1.11 13.92
CA PRO A 80 -13.68 -0.33 14.52
C PRO A 80 -12.89 0.42 13.44
N ILE A 81 -12.47 1.64 13.72
CA ILE A 81 -11.71 2.47 12.77
C ILE A 81 -10.49 1.75 12.19
N PRO A 82 -9.66 1.02 12.98
CA PRO A 82 -8.53 0.28 12.43
C PRO A 82 -8.93 -0.73 11.35
N VAL A 83 -10.10 -1.37 11.48
CA VAL A 83 -10.62 -2.32 10.50
C VAL A 83 -11.05 -1.59 9.22
N VAL A 84 -11.75 -0.46 9.36
CA VAL A 84 -12.13 0.38 8.21
C VAL A 84 -10.90 0.80 7.42
N VAL A 85 -9.86 1.28 8.11
CA VAL A 85 -8.60 1.72 7.49
C VAL A 85 -7.90 0.57 6.77
N MET A 86 -7.75 -0.56 7.46
CA MET A 86 -7.11 -1.75 6.92
C MET A 86 -7.82 -2.26 5.67
N VAL A 87 -9.15 -2.30 5.67
CA VAL A 87 -9.95 -2.75 4.53
C VAL A 87 -9.90 -1.72 3.40
N ALA A 88 -10.19 -0.46 3.66
CA ALA A 88 -10.27 0.58 2.63
C ALA A 88 -8.92 0.78 1.91
N LEU A 89 -7.85 1.04 2.66
CA LEU A 89 -6.50 1.18 2.08
C LEU A 89 -5.97 -0.14 1.52
N GLY A 90 -6.23 -1.26 2.19
CA GLY A 90 -5.81 -2.57 1.73
C GLY A 90 -6.43 -2.95 0.38
N MET A 91 -7.71 -2.64 0.15
CA MET A 91 -8.37 -2.88 -1.14
C MET A 91 -7.81 -2.00 -2.25
N VAL A 92 -7.57 -0.72 -1.98
CA VAL A 92 -6.93 0.18 -2.95
C VAL A 92 -5.51 -0.31 -3.27
N SER A 93 -4.70 -0.56 -2.25
CA SER A 93 -3.33 -1.04 -2.39
C SER A 93 -3.24 -2.39 -3.11
N ALA A 94 -4.18 -3.32 -2.86
CA ALA A 94 -4.24 -4.60 -3.56
C ALA A 94 -4.30 -4.44 -5.09
N ALA A 95 -5.02 -3.43 -5.59
CA ALA A 95 -5.12 -3.15 -7.01
C ALA A 95 -3.78 -2.66 -7.60
N TYR A 96 -3.09 -1.75 -6.91
CA TYR A 96 -1.77 -1.26 -7.34
C TYR A 96 -0.69 -2.33 -7.24
N ILE A 97 -0.67 -3.11 -6.15
CA ILE A 97 0.26 -4.21 -5.96
C ILE A 97 0.05 -5.31 -7.00
N ALA A 98 -1.21 -5.66 -7.31
CA ALA A 98 -1.53 -6.64 -8.35
C ALA A 98 -0.94 -6.25 -9.71
N GLU A 99 -1.07 -4.98 -10.09
CA GLU A 99 -0.51 -4.47 -11.33
C GLU A 99 1.02 -4.46 -11.31
N THR A 100 1.61 -4.05 -10.20
CA THR A 100 3.06 -4.08 -9.98
C THR A 100 3.63 -5.49 -10.11
N LEU A 101 3.01 -6.48 -9.47
CA LEU A 101 3.43 -7.88 -9.54
C LEU A 101 3.30 -8.43 -10.97
N ARG A 102 2.17 -8.14 -11.66
CA ARG A 102 1.95 -8.54 -13.04
C ARG A 102 3.01 -7.93 -13.97
N ALA A 103 3.25 -6.63 -13.85
CA ALA A 103 4.24 -5.92 -14.65
C ALA A 103 5.66 -6.46 -14.41
N GLY A 104 6.02 -6.74 -13.15
CA GLY A 104 7.33 -7.30 -12.80
C GLY A 104 7.56 -8.70 -13.36
N LEU A 105 6.54 -9.57 -13.35
CA LEU A 105 6.63 -10.90 -13.98
C LEU A 105 6.78 -10.80 -15.50
N GLN A 106 6.09 -9.86 -16.13
CA GLN A 106 6.17 -9.65 -17.58
C GLN A 106 7.46 -8.95 -18.03
N ALA A 107 8.14 -8.24 -17.13
CA ALA A 107 9.41 -7.59 -17.40
C ALA A 107 10.61 -8.57 -17.47
N VAL A 108 10.45 -9.80 -16.96
CA VAL A 108 11.49 -10.82 -17.10
C VAL A 108 11.57 -11.26 -18.57
N PRO A 109 12.76 -11.24 -19.20
CA PRO A 109 12.91 -11.61 -20.61
C PRO A 109 12.41 -13.04 -20.88
N ARG A 110 11.58 -13.21 -21.91
CA ARG A 110 10.99 -14.51 -22.29
C ARG A 110 12.06 -15.58 -22.56
N GLY A 111 13.21 -15.19 -23.07
CA GLY A 111 14.34 -16.08 -23.31
C GLY A 111 14.83 -16.82 -22.05
N GLN A 112 14.62 -16.29 -20.86
CA GLN A 112 14.93 -16.98 -19.59
C GLN A 112 14.07 -18.26 -19.43
N MET A 113 12.78 -18.15 -19.70
CA MET A 113 11.87 -19.29 -19.66
C MET A 113 12.16 -20.27 -20.80
N GLU A 114 12.41 -19.77 -22.01
CA GLU A 114 12.70 -20.59 -23.21
C GLU A 114 14.00 -21.38 -23.00
N ALA A 115 15.08 -20.75 -22.55
CA ALA A 115 16.35 -21.43 -22.26
C ALA A 115 16.20 -22.52 -21.19
N ALA A 116 15.48 -22.24 -20.11
CA ALA A 116 15.20 -23.23 -19.07
C ALA A 116 14.44 -24.45 -19.63
N ARG A 117 13.45 -24.19 -20.48
CA ARG A 117 12.67 -25.23 -21.14
C ARG A 117 13.50 -26.07 -22.10
N SER A 118 14.40 -25.47 -22.86
CA SER A 118 15.33 -26.15 -23.76
C SER A 118 16.31 -27.08 -23.02
N LEU A 119 16.61 -26.75 -21.76
CA LEU A 119 17.41 -27.61 -20.86
C LEU A 119 16.56 -28.70 -20.15
N GLY A 120 15.31 -28.92 -20.56
CA GLY A 120 14.43 -29.95 -20.02
C GLY A 120 13.74 -29.58 -18.70
N MET A 121 13.84 -28.34 -18.20
CA MET A 121 13.14 -27.94 -16.98
C MET A 121 11.62 -27.88 -17.20
N PRO A 122 10.80 -28.45 -16.30
CA PRO A 122 9.36 -28.26 -16.35
C PRO A 122 9.01 -26.79 -16.06
N THR A 123 7.94 -26.29 -16.68
CA THR A 123 7.53 -24.88 -16.63
C THR A 123 7.42 -24.33 -15.19
N TRP A 124 6.80 -25.08 -14.28
CA TRP A 124 6.64 -24.66 -12.88
C TRP A 124 7.99 -24.46 -12.19
N ARG A 125 8.97 -25.35 -12.45
CA ARG A 125 10.32 -25.26 -11.84
C ARG A 125 11.06 -24.05 -12.42
N ALA A 126 11.03 -23.84 -13.74
CA ALA A 126 11.60 -22.66 -14.37
C ALA A 126 10.96 -21.36 -13.84
N MET A 127 9.63 -21.36 -13.63
CA MET A 127 8.93 -20.21 -13.03
C MET A 127 9.44 -19.90 -11.64
N VAL A 128 9.48 -20.89 -10.74
CA VAL A 128 9.85 -20.69 -9.32
C VAL A 128 11.33 -20.40 -9.13
N THR A 129 12.22 -21.06 -9.92
CA THR A 129 13.67 -20.97 -9.68
C THR A 129 14.36 -19.88 -10.52
N ILE A 130 13.76 -19.42 -11.61
CA ILE A 130 14.38 -18.47 -12.54
C ILE A 130 13.56 -17.20 -12.66
N VAL A 131 12.27 -17.29 -13.00
CA VAL A 131 11.44 -16.12 -13.32
C VAL A 131 11.05 -15.35 -12.06
N ILE A 132 10.48 -16.03 -11.05
CA ILE A 132 10.01 -15.36 -9.82
C ILE A 132 11.13 -14.63 -9.08
N PRO A 133 12.34 -15.19 -8.87
CA PRO A 133 13.42 -14.48 -8.19
C PRO A 133 13.90 -13.24 -8.95
N GLN A 134 13.84 -13.25 -10.28
CA GLN A 134 14.15 -12.07 -11.11
C GLN A 134 13.03 -11.03 -11.01
N ALA A 135 11.78 -11.45 -11.19
CA ALA A 135 10.61 -10.59 -11.03
C ALA A 135 10.56 -9.92 -9.64
N PHE A 136 10.87 -10.66 -8.59
CA PHE A 136 10.89 -10.13 -7.22
C PHE A 136 11.85 -8.93 -7.07
N ARG A 137 13.02 -9.00 -7.71
CA ARG A 137 13.97 -7.85 -7.70
C ARG A 137 13.43 -6.64 -8.46
N ILE A 138 12.66 -6.87 -9.53
CA ILE A 138 12.06 -5.81 -10.33
C ILE A 138 10.91 -5.13 -9.56
N VAL A 139 10.13 -5.88 -8.78
CA VAL A 139 8.97 -5.34 -8.06
C VAL A 139 9.31 -4.71 -6.70
N LEU A 140 10.47 -4.99 -6.12
CA LEU A 140 10.86 -4.43 -4.82
C LEU A 140 10.83 -2.89 -4.76
N PRO A 141 11.40 -2.14 -5.73
CA PRO A 141 11.31 -0.68 -5.72
C PRO A 141 9.88 -0.17 -5.75
N PRO A 142 9.02 -0.56 -6.71
CA PRO A 142 7.62 -0.10 -6.73
C PRO A 142 6.82 -0.55 -5.51
N LEU A 143 7.07 -1.73 -4.92
CA LEU A 143 6.43 -2.12 -3.65
C LEU A 143 6.86 -1.23 -2.49
N THR A 144 8.13 -0.80 -2.45
CA THR A 144 8.59 0.17 -1.44
C THR A 144 7.90 1.52 -1.64
N ASN A 145 7.69 1.95 -2.88
CA ASN A 145 6.94 3.17 -3.20
C ASN A 145 5.47 3.05 -2.76
N GLU A 146 4.87 1.86 -2.86
CA GLU A 146 3.51 1.61 -2.36
C GLU A 146 3.41 1.81 -0.84
N VAL A 147 4.41 1.35 -0.07
CA VAL A 147 4.47 1.63 1.39
C VAL A 147 4.54 3.14 1.67
N ILE A 148 5.31 3.89 0.87
CA ILE A 148 5.39 5.36 1.00
C ILE A 148 4.03 6.00 0.71
N LEU A 149 3.33 5.54 -0.33
CA LEU A 149 1.98 6.04 -0.68
C LEU A 149 0.99 5.72 0.44
N LEU A 150 0.94 4.49 0.93
CA LEU A 150 0.09 4.09 2.05
C LEU A 150 0.37 4.89 3.32
N THR A 151 1.64 5.21 3.60
CA THR A 151 1.99 6.07 4.74
C THR A 151 1.36 7.46 4.60
N LYS A 152 1.36 8.03 3.40
CA LYS A 152 0.71 9.33 3.13
C LYS A 152 -0.81 9.22 3.13
N ASP A 153 -1.35 8.17 2.55
CA ASP A 153 -2.79 7.94 2.45
C ASP A 153 -3.42 7.58 3.81
N SER A 154 -2.64 7.10 4.78
CA SER A 154 -3.09 6.96 6.17
C SER A 154 -3.56 8.29 6.76
N SER A 155 -3.09 9.43 6.23
CA SER A 155 -3.58 10.75 6.60
C SER A 155 -5.07 10.96 6.33
N LEU A 156 -5.66 10.24 5.36
CA LEU A 156 -7.08 10.33 5.03
C LEU A 156 -7.99 9.83 6.14
N VAL A 157 -7.45 9.05 7.09
CA VAL A 157 -8.20 8.49 8.23
C VAL A 157 -8.84 9.58 9.09
N TYR A 158 -8.25 10.78 9.14
CA TYR A 158 -8.78 11.90 9.94
C TYR A 158 -10.24 12.25 9.64
N VAL A 159 -10.75 11.93 8.45
CA VAL A 159 -12.14 12.22 8.06
C VAL A 159 -13.17 11.32 8.76
N LEU A 160 -12.72 10.21 9.39
CA LEU A 160 -13.59 9.19 9.96
C LEU A 160 -14.04 9.48 11.41
N GLY A 161 -13.73 10.65 11.97
CA GLY A 161 -14.19 11.00 13.33
C GLY A 161 -13.50 10.19 14.43
N LEU A 162 -12.18 10.15 14.43
CA LEU A 162 -11.33 9.36 15.31
C LEU A 162 -11.50 9.66 16.79
N ALA A 163 -11.45 8.64 17.64
CA ALA A 163 -11.21 8.78 19.07
C ALA A 163 -9.71 9.09 19.34
N ALA A 164 -9.40 9.66 20.50
CA ALA A 164 -8.04 10.15 20.80
C ALA A 164 -6.94 9.07 20.69
N HIS A 165 -7.25 7.83 21.00
CA HIS A 165 -6.33 6.69 20.89
C HIS A 165 -6.14 6.18 19.45
N GLU A 166 -6.99 6.61 18.52
CA GLU A 166 -6.95 6.26 17.10
C GLU A 166 -6.28 7.35 16.25
N TYR A 167 -5.92 8.49 16.85
CA TYR A 167 -5.32 9.61 16.15
C TYR A 167 -4.04 9.21 15.43
N GLU A 168 -3.95 9.58 14.16
CA GLU A 168 -2.74 9.57 13.36
C GLU A 168 -2.13 10.99 13.31
N LEU A 169 -0.98 11.13 12.66
CA LEU A 169 -0.21 12.38 12.68
C LEU A 169 -1.00 13.58 12.16
N THR A 170 -1.83 13.45 11.11
CA THR A 170 -2.60 14.56 10.53
C THR A 170 -3.70 15.02 11.48
N LYS A 171 -4.37 14.11 12.17
CA LYS A 171 -5.40 14.42 13.13
C LYS A 171 -4.81 15.19 14.32
N PHE A 172 -3.65 14.77 14.85
CA PHE A 172 -2.94 15.53 15.86
C PHE A 172 -2.56 16.94 15.38
N GLY A 173 -2.08 17.06 14.15
CA GLY A 173 -1.75 18.36 13.55
C GLY A 173 -2.97 19.28 13.45
N ARG A 174 -4.09 18.77 12.98
CA ARG A 174 -5.34 19.54 12.83
C ARG A 174 -5.92 19.99 14.15
N ASP A 175 -6.07 19.08 15.11
CA ASP A 175 -6.63 19.39 16.41
C ASP A 175 -5.71 20.35 17.19
N GLY A 176 -4.39 20.24 16.98
CA GLY A 176 -3.40 21.16 17.55
C GLY A 176 -3.56 22.62 17.10
N ILE A 177 -4.07 22.89 15.89
CA ILE A 177 -4.35 24.24 15.43
C ILE A 177 -5.35 24.93 16.37
N SER A 178 -6.45 24.25 16.68
CA SER A 178 -7.52 24.81 17.52
C SER A 178 -7.18 24.78 19.01
N ALA A 179 -6.46 23.74 19.48
CA ALA A 179 -6.19 23.52 20.91
C ALA A 179 -5.05 24.39 21.45
N LEU A 180 -4.08 24.81 20.62
CA LEU A 180 -2.86 25.48 21.08
C LEU A 180 -2.76 26.96 20.68
N ASP A 181 -3.71 27.45 19.89
CA ASP A 181 -3.64 28.80 19.27
C ASP A 181 -2.27 29.08 18.59
N ALA A 182 -1.67 28.01 18.05
CA ALA A 182 -0.30 28.02 17.50
C ALA A 182 -0.28 28.18 15.98
N GLY A 183 -1.37 28.60 15.37
CA GLY A 183 -1.54 28.72 13.93
C GLY A 183 -1.26 27.39 13.22
N MET A 184 -0.52 27.43 12.10
CA MET A 184 -0.22 26.24 11.29
C MET A 184 0.92 25.36 11.84
N THR A 185 1.58 25.75 12.92
CA THR A 185 2.75 25.03 13.47
C THR A 185 2.48 23.55 13.75
N PRO A 186 1.35 23.12 14.37
CA PRO A 186 1.09 21.69 14.64
C PRO A 186 1.00 20.84 13.39
N ILE A 187 0.44 21.37 12.30
CA ILE A 187 0.32 20.61 11.04
C ILE A 187 1.67 20.51 10.32
N LEU A 188 2.51 21.54 10.41
CA LEU A 188 3.87 21.50 9.90
C LEU A 188 4.72 20.46 10.65
N VAL A 189 4.57 20.38 11.98
CA VAL A 189 5.21 19.35 12.80
C VAL A 189 4.75 17.94 12.38
N ALA A 190 3.45 17.73 12.17
CA ALA A 190 2.94 16.46 11.65
C ALA A 190 3.57 16.11 10.29
N GLY A 191 3.69 17.09 9.39
CA GLY A 191 4.38 16.94 8.10
C GLY A 191 5.84 16.52 8.24
N LEU A 192 6.58 17.08 9.21
CA LEU A 192 7.96 16.68 9.49
C LEU A 192 8.05 15.21 9.96
N PHE A 193 7.10 14.74 10.78
CA PHE A 193 7.06 13.32 11.16
C PHE A 193 6.77 12.40 9.99
N TYR A 194 5.91 12.79 9.04
CA TYR A 194 5.75 12.04 7.79
C TYR A 194 7.06 11.95 7.01
N LEU A 195 7.86 13.02 6.94
CA LEU A 195 9.17 12.99 6.29
C LEU A 195 10.15 12.06 6.99
N VAL A 196 10.13 12.00 8.33
CA VAL A 196 10.96 11.06 9.11
C VAL A 196 10.69 9.60 8.71
N ILE A 197 9.46 9.25 8.33
CA ILE A 197 9.12 7.90 7.84
C ILE A 197 9.45 7.77 6.36
N THR A 198 8.99 8.72 5.54
CA THR A 198 8.99 8.55 4.08
C THR A 198 10.36 8.76 3.44
N VAL A 199 11.23 9.62 4.01
CA VAL A 199 12.59 9.85 3.47
C VAL A 199 13.47 8.59 3.57
N PRO A 200 13.57 7.89 4.73
CA PRO A 200 14.31 6.62 4.79
C PRO A 200 13.78 5.55 3.83
N LEU A 201 12.45 5.43 3.70
CA LEU A 201 11.82 4.51 2.75
C LEU A 201 12.15 4.87 1.30
N SER A 202 12.15 6.17 0.95
CA SER A 202 12.53 6.65 -0.38
C SER A 202 14.00 6.36 -0.69
N LEU A 203 14.90 6.53 0.28
CA LEU A 203 16.30 6.16 0.12
C LEU A 203 16.48 4.65 -0.07
N LEU A 204 15.68 3.84 0.63
CA LEU A 204 15.66 2.39 0.45
C LEU A 204 15.17 1.99 -0.96
N ALA A 205 14.09 2.60 -1.45
CA ALA A 205 13.58 2.38 -2.80
C ALA A 205 14.65 2.66 -3.85
N ARG A 206 15.34 3.82 -3.76
CA ARG A 206 16.45 4.18 -4.67
C ARG A 206 17.60 3.17 -4.63
N ARG A 207 17.92 2.60 -3.45
CA ARG A 207 18.94 1.54 -3.35
C ARG A 207 18.53 0.26 -4.07
N PHE A 208 17.26 -0.11 -4.01
CA PHE A 208 16.73 -1.26 -4.75
C PHE A 208 16.76 -1.00 -6.27
N GLU A 209 16.36 0.18 -6.73
CA GLU A 209 16.45 0.60 -8.13
C GLU A 209 17.88 0.50 -8.67
N ALA A 210 18.85 1.08 -7.95
CA ALA A 210 20.25 1.05 -8.34
C ALA A 210 20.84 -0.37 -8.44
N ARG A 211 20.35 -1.30 -7.59
CA ARG A 211 20.77 -2.71 -7.63
C ARG A 211 20.11 -3.48 -8.78
N SER A 212 18.90 -3.14 -9.15
CA SER A 212 18.18 -3.74 -10.28
C SER A 212 18.84 -3.36 -11.60
N THR A 213 19.20 -2.09 -11.78
CA THR A 213 19.83 -1.57 -13.01
C THR A 213 21.25 -2.14 -13.25
N LYS A 214 22.06 -2.27 -12.18
CA LYS A 214 23.45 -2.77 -12.29
C LYS A 214 23.60 -4.24 -12.68
N LYS A 215 22.54 -5.04 -12.61
CA LYS A 215 22.56 -6.49 -12.94
C LYS A 215 21.87 -6.81 -14.27
N GLY A 216 21.40 -5.80 -14.98
CA GLY A 216 20.79 -5.93 -16.32
C GLY A 216 21.79 -5.71 -17.48
N HIS A 217 23.05 -5.44 -17.16
CA HIS A 217 24.19 -5.41 -18.05
C HIS A 217 25.16 -6.53 -17.64
#